data_43aee35156a22fa097c4c167d215ba28
#
_entry.id   43aee35156a22fa097c4c167d215ba28
#
_cell.length_a   1.000
_cell.length_b   1.000
_cell.length_c   1.000
_cell.angle_alpha   90.00
_cell.angle_beta   90.00
_cell.angle_gamma   90.00
#
_symmetry.space_group_name_H-M   'P 1'
#
loop_
_entity.id
_entity.type
_entity.pdbx_description
1 polymer ?
#
loop_
_entity_poly.entity_id
_entity_poly.type
_entity_poly.pdbx_seq_one_letter_code
_entity_poly.pdbx_strand_id
1 'polypeptide(L)'
;MAYSSNPALTGRSQKLRREMTKEERHLWYDFLKHLSIPFHRQKTIGCYIVDFFCDSAGLVIELDGSQHFEETGAAEDTLRDKVLAESGYTVLRYANSDINRNFRGACQDILSHLPAGTKWRGA
;
A
#
# COMPACT_ATOMS: atom_id res chain seq x y z
N MET A 1 13.24 9.02 -16.82
CA MET A 1 13.45 9.44 -15.46
C MET A 1 14.53 8.61 -14.79
N ALA A 2 15.37 9.27 -14.04
CA ALA A 2 16.53 8.62 -13.42
C ALA A 2 16.16 7.71 -12.24
N TYR A 3 14.94 7.79 -11.73
CA TYR A 3 14.56 7.06 -10.53
C TYR A 3 14.60 5.54 -10.69
N SER A 4 14.10 5.04 -11.81
CA SER A 4 14.03 3.59 -12.02
C SER A 4 15.40 2.95 -12.15
N SER A 5 16.43 3.75 -12.42
CA SER A 5 17.79 3.25 -12.54
C SER A 5 18.65 3.52 -11.30
N ASN A 6 18.05 4.04 -10.23
CA ASN A 6 18.78 4.31 -8.99
C ASN A 6 19.09 2.98 -8.26
N PRO A 7 20.36 2.57 -8.16
CA PRO A 7 20.71 1.29 -7.56
C PRO A 7 20.31 1.17 -6.08
N ALA A 8 20.35 2.28 -5.34
CA ALA A 8 19.97 2.28 -3.93
C ALA A 8 18.48 2.00 -3.78
N LEU A 9 17.66 2.60 -4.62
CA LEU A 9 16.22 2.36 -4.60
C LEU A 9 15.90 0.94 -5.04
N THR A 10 16.57 0.43 -6.06
CA THR A 10 16.37 -0.95 -6.54
C THR A 10 16.71 -1.95 -5.44
N GLY A 11 17.81 -1.74 -4.72
CA GLY A 11 18.20 -2.61 -3.62
C GLY A 11 17.19 -2.62 -2.50
N ARG A 12 16.66 -1.45 -2.13
CA ARG A 12 15.60 -1.33 -1.14
C ARG A 12 14.32 -2.03 -1.60
N SER A 13 13.98 -1.87 -2.87
CA SER A 13 12.82 -2.50 -3.44
C SER A 13 12.87 -4.02 -3.29
N GLN A 14 13.98 -4.61 -3.65
CA GLN A 14 14.16 -6.05 -3.56
C GLN A 14 14.14 -6.55 -2.11
N LYS A 15 14.77 -5.80 -1.21
CA LYS A 15 14.76 -6.14 0.21
C LYS A 15 13.36 -6.08 0.79
N LEU A 16 12.62 -5.00 0.51
CA LEU A 16 11.26 -4.81 1.02
C LEU A 16 10.30 -5.87 0.49
N ARG A 17 10.49 -6.33 -0.74
CA ARG A 17 9.64 -7.37 -1.32
C ARG A 17 9.78 -8.71 -0.61
N ARG A 18 10.89 -8.94 0.08
CA ARG A 18 11.11 -10.20 0.78
C ARG A 18 10.66 -10.17 2.23
N GLU A 19 10.44 -8.97 2.78
CA GLU A 19 10.13 -8.80 4.19
C GLU A 19 8.88 -7.94 4.36
N MET A 20 7.79 -8.58 4.75
CA MET A 20 6.58 -7.87 5.12
C MET A 20 6.54 -7.68 6.62
N THR A 21 6.01 -6.56 7.06
CA THR A 21 5.77 -6.33 8.49
C THR A 21 4.63 -7.24 8.95
N LYS A 22 4.47 -7.34 10.27
CA LYS A 22 3.37 -8.08 10.88
C LYS A 22 2.02 -7.53 10.40
N GLU A 23 1.89 -6.20 10.34
CA GLU A 23 0.67 -5.55 9.92
C GLU A 23 0.37 -5.79 8.44
N GLU A 24 1.40 -5.74 7.60
CA GLU A 24 1.25 -6.04 6.18
C GLU A 24 0.81 -7.47 5.96
N ARG A 25 1.41 -8.44 6.69
CA ARG A 25 1.00 -9.83 6.61
C ARG A 25 -0.44 -10.03 7.04
N HIS A 26 -0.86 -9.34 8.11
CA HIS A 26 -2.24 -9.44 8.59
C HIS A 26 -3.22 -8.95 7.52
N LEU A 27 -2.97 -7.77 6.95
CA LEU A 27 -3.86 -7.21 5.93
C LEU A 27 -3.89 -8.07 4.68
N TRP A 28 -2.75 -8.59 4.26
CA TRP A 28 -2.66 -9.41 3.05
C TRP A 28 -3.32 -10.78 3.23
N TYR A 29 -2.87 -11.55 4.21
CA TYR A 29 -3.30 -12.94 4.35
C TYR A 29 -4.72 -13.08 4.88
N ASP A 30 -5.18 -12.15 5.70
CA ASP A 30 -6.51 -12.24 6.29
C ASP A 30 -7.56 -11.45 5.55
N PHE A 31 -7.19 -10.62 4.59
CA PHE A 31 -8.14 -9.78 3.87
C PHE A 31 -7.87 -9.69 2.37
N LEU A 32 -6.83 -8.97 1.96
CA LEU A 32 -6.64 -8.60 0.55
C LEU A 32 -6.53 -9.81 -0.38
N LYS A 33 -5.85 -10.86 0.06
CA LYS A 33 -5.67 -12.08 -0.70
C LYS A 33 -7.00 -12.77 -1.02
N HIS A 34 -8.00 -12.58 -0.18
CA HIS A 34 -9.29 -13.25 -0.30
C HIS A 34 -10.37 -12.43 -0.99
N LEU A 35 -10.03 -11.25 -1.48
CA LEU A 35 -10.99 -10.43 -2.21
C LEU A 35 -11.22 -10.97 -3.62
N SER A 36 -12.43 -10.77 -4.12
CA SER A 36 -12.79 -11.19 -5.48
C SER A 36 -12.10 -10.36 -6.56
N ILE A 37 -11.52 -9.21 -6.18
CA ILE A 37 -10.73 -8.37 -7.06
C ILE A 37 -9.24 -8.60 -6.73
N PRO A 38 -8.35 -8.78 -7.73
CA PRO A 38 -6.95 -9.10 -7.43
C PRO A 38 -6.17 -7.91 -6.92
N PHE A 39 -5.44 -8.14 -5.82
CA PHE A 39 -4.45 -7.22 -5.29
C PHE A 39 -3.05 -7.80 -5.46
N HIS A 40 -2.07 -6.93 -5.59
CA HIS A 40 -0.66 -7.28 -5.66
C HIS A 40 0.08 -6.66 -4.49
N ARG A 41 1.12 -7.34 -4.03
CA ARG A 41 1.97 -6.85 -2.94
C ARG A 41 3.16 -6.10 -3.49
N GLN A 42 3.56 -5.04 -2.79
CA GLN A 42 4.86 -4.39 -2.98
C GLN A 42 5.17 -4.10 -4.45
N LYS A 43 4.22 -3.43 -5.08
CA LYS A 43 4.34 -3.02 -6.48
C LYS A 43 5.22 -1.78 -6.58
N THR A 44 6.11 -1.77 -7.58
CA THR A 44 6.88 -0.58 -7.93
C THR A 44 6.07 0.27 -8.89
N ILE A 45 5.85 1.53 -8.53
CA ILE A 45 5.19 2.52 -9.38
C ILE A 45 6.16 3.70 -9.53
N GLY A 46 6.69 3.90 -10.73
CA GLY A 46 7.75 4.86 -10.94
C GLY A 46 8.98 4.48 -10.12
N CYS A 47 9.41 5.38 -9.24
CA CYS A 47 10.54 5.13 -8.34
C CYS A 47 10.12 4.70 -6.94
N TYR A 48 8.81 4.52 -6.71
CA TYR A 48 8.29 4.23 -5.37
C TYR A 48 7.76 2.81 -5.29
N ILE A 49 7.89 2.22 -4.09
CA ILE A 49 7.33 0.92 -3.79
C ILE A 49 6.09 1.17 -2.96
N VAL A 50 4.95 0.65 -3.43
CA VAL A 50 3.71 0.72 -2.66
C VAL A 50 3.46 -0.63 -2.01
N ASP A 51 2.84 -0.61 -0.84
CA ASP A 51 2.63 -1.84 -0.08
C ASP A 51 1.67 -2.79 -0.78
N PHE A 52 0.53 -2.27 -1.24
CA PHE A 52 -0.47 -3.05 -1.95
C PHE A 52 -1.07 -2.25 -3.08
N PHE A 53 -1.44 -2.94 -4.14
CA PHE A 53 -1.92 -2.30 -5.36
C PHE A 53 -3.02 -3.13 -6.02
N CYS A 54 -4.09 -2.46 -6.41
CA CYS A 54 -5.17 -3.05 -7.21
C CYS A 54 -5.27 -2.30 -8.53
N ASP A 55 -4.81 -2.94 -9.60
CA ASP A 55 -4.75 -2.32 -10.92
C ASP A 55 -6.13 -1.97 -11.45
N SER A 56 -7.07 -2.90 -11.36
CA SER A 56 -8.41 -2.68 -11.92
C SER A 56 -9.20 -1.58 -11.20
N ALA A 57 -8.92 -1.33 -9.93
CA ALA A 57 -9.55 -0.25 -9.18
C ALA A 57 -8.72 1.03 -9.16
N GLY A 58 -7.47 0.97 -9.64
CA GLY A 58 -6.57 2.11 -9.55
C GLY A 58 -6.29 2.51 -8.11
N LEU A 59 -6.15 1.54 -7.22
CA LEU A 59 -6.08 1.77 -5.78
C LEU A 59 -4.74 1.33 -5.23
N VAL A 60 -4.12 2.20 -4.44
CA VAL A 60 -2.89 1.94 -3.71
C VAL A 60 -3.21 1.95 -2.21
N ILE A 61 -2.70 0.99 -1.48
CA ILE A 61 -2.84 0.94 -0.02
C ILE A 61 -1.46 0.96 0.61
N GLU A 62 -1.29 1.84 1.58
CA GLU A 62 -0.04 2.02 2.31
C GLU A 62 -0.26 1.89 3.81
N LEU A 63 0.63 1.18 4.47
CA LEU A 63 0.63 1.09 5.93
C LEU A 63 1.80 1.89 6.47
N ASP A 64 1.51 2.83 7.36
CA ASP A 64 2.52 3.69 7.95
C ASP A 64 2.92 3.21 9.34
N GLY A 65 4.21 2.99 9.51
CA GLY A 65 4.77 2.75 10.83
C GLY A 65 4.96 4.06 11.59
N SER A 66 5.50 3.95 12.78
CA SER A 66 5.70 5.10 13.67
C SER A 66 6.97 5.90 13.36
N GLN A 67 7.67 5.57 12.30
CA GLN A 67 8.97 6.17 11.97
C GLN A 67 8.87 7.47 11.18
N HIS A 68 7.69 7.95 10.87
CA HIS A 68 7.52 9.05 9.93
C HIS A 68 7.34 10.41 10.59
N PHE A 69 8.13 10.68 11.62
CA PHE A 69 8.09 11.98 12.31
C PHE A 69 9.21 12.92 11.91
N GLU A 70 10.13 12.48 11.06
CA GLU A 70 11.23 13.31 10.59
C GLU A 70 10.75 14.19 9.44
N GLU A 71 11.22 15.45 9.42
CA GLU A 71 10.85 16.39 8.36
C GLU A 71 11.17 15.86 6.96
N THR A 72 12.30 15.19 6.81
CA THR A 72 12.69 14.60 5.53
C THR A 72 11.71 13.52 5.09
N GLY A 73 11.25 12.72 6.02
CA GLY A 73 10.25 11.69 5.73
C GLY A 73 8.94 12.29 5.26
N ALA A 74 8.49 13.37 5.93
CA ALA A 74 7.25 14.03 5.56
C ALA A 74 7.32 14.65 4.16
N ALA A 75 8.47 15.27 3.81
CA ALA A 75 8.66 15.87 2.50
C ALA A 75 8.67 14.79 1.40
N GLU A 76 9.33 13.67 1.65
CA GLU A 76 9.36 12.55 0.71
C GLU A 76 7.98 11.94 0.51
N ASP A 77 7.22 11.80 1.58
CA ASP A 77 5.86 11.28 1.52
C ASP A 77 4.94 12.19 0.70
N THR A 78 5.09 13.51 0.84
CA THR A 78 4.31 14.47 0.07
C THR A 78 4.61 14.35 -1.43
N LEU A 79 5.88 14.26 -1.79
CA LEU A 79 6.28 14.10 -3.18
C LEU A 79 5.79 12.78 -3.75
N ARG A 80 5.90 11.72 -2.98
CA ARG A 80 5.43 10.38 -3.34
C ARG A 80 3.93 10.38 -3.61
N ASP A 81 3.16 10.98 -2.72
CA ASP A 81 1.70 11.06 -2.87
C ASP A 81 1.32 11.84 -4.12
N LYS A 82 2.04 12.93 -4.40
CA LYS A 82 1.81 13.72 -5.60
C LYS A 82 2.07 12.92 -6.87
N VAL A 83 3.17 12.18 -6.92
CA VAL A 83 3.51 11.36 -8.08
C VAL A 83 2.46 10.26 -8.29
N LEU A 84 2.02 9.61 -7.22
CA LEU A 84 1.01 8.57 -7.32
C LEU A 84 -0.34 9.13 -7.76
N ALA A 85 -0.72 10.29 -7.25
CA ALA A 85 -1.98 10.94 -7.63
C ALA A 85 -1.95 11.36 -9.11
N GLU A 86 -0.82 11.90 -9.59
CA GLU A 86 -0.64 12.27 -10.98
C GLU A 86 -0.70 11.06 -11.92
N SER A 87 -0.39 9.87 -11.41
CA SER A 87 -0.49 8.63 -12.16
C SER A 87 -1.92 8.10 -12.23
N GLY A 88 -2.87 8.78 -11.59
CA GLY A 88 -4.28 8.42 -11.64
C GLY A 88 -4.72 7.44 -10.56
N TYR A 89 -3.86 7.16 -9.58
CA TYR A 89 -4.19 6.23 -8.51
C TYR A 89 -4.80 6.93 -7.30
N THR A 90 -5.75 6.25 -6.66
CA THR A 90 -6.25 6.65 -5.35
C THR A 90 -5.37 5.99 -4.29
N VAL A 91 -4.86 6.76 -3.35
CA VAL A 91 -3.99 6.25 -2.28
C VAL A 91 -4.76 6.25 -0.97
N LEU A 92 -4.87 5.07 -0.36
CA LEU A 92 -5.40 4.91 0.99
C LEU A 92 -4.24 4.63 1.93
N ARG A 93 -4.21 5.37 3.03
CA ARG A 93 -3.13 5.23 4.00
C ARG A 93 -3.70 4.94 5.37
N TYR A 94 -3.18 3.90 5.99
CA TYR A 94 -3.58 3.47 7.33
C TYR A 94 -2.36 3.39 8.23
N ALA A 95 -2.53 3.77 9.49
CA ALA A 95 -1.48 3.56 10.47
C ALA A 95 -1.45 2.08 10.86
N ASN A 96 -0.28 1.60 11.31
CA ASN A 96 -0.18 0.25 11.82
C ASN A 96 -1.17 0.01 12.98
N SER A 97 -1.42 1.05 13.78
CA SER A 97 -2.39 0.95 14.87
C SER A 97 -3.82 0.69 14.38
N ASP A 98 -4.17 1.18 13.20
CA ASP A 98 -5.49 0.90 12.62
C ASP A 98 -5.65 -0.59 12.33
N ILE A 99 -4.59 -1.21 11.83
CA ILE A 99 -4.59 -2.65 11.55
C ILE A 99 -4.64 -3.46 12.83
N ASN A 100 -3.88 -3.03 13.85
CA ASN A 100 -3.78 -3.77 15.10
C ASN A 100 -5.00 -3.63 16.01
N ARG A 101 -5.68 -2.49 15.96
CA ARG A 101 -6.77 -2.16 16.89
C ARG A 101 -8.15 -2.14 16.26
N ASN A 102 -8.24 -1.91 14.97
CA ASN A 102 -9.53 -1.80 14.28
C ASN A 102 -9.45 -2.40 12.88
N PHE A 103 -9.02 -3.62 12.81
CA PHE A 103 -8.83 -4.32 11.54
C PHE A 103 -10.11 -4.36 10.70
N ARG A 104 -11.23 -4.67 11.32
CA ARG A 104 -12.53 -4.72 10.62
C ARG A 104 -12.89 -3.37 10.01
N GLY A 105 -12.68 -2.28 10.76
CA GLY A 105 -12.95 -0.93 10.25
C GLY A 105 -12.08 -0.58 9.07
N ALA A 106 -10.78 -0.91 9.14
CA ALA A 106 -9.87 -0.69 8.01
C ALA A 106 -10.30 -1.49 6.78
N CYS A 107 -10.68 -2.75 6.97
CA CYS A 107 -11.14 -3.59 5.87
C CYS A 107 -12.43 -3.06 5.23
N GLN A 108 -13.37 -2.59 6.04
CA GLN A 108 -14.60 -1.99 5.54
C GLN A 108 -14.34 -0.71 4.77
N ASP A 109 -13.41 0.11 5.25
CA ASP A 109 -13.03 1.33 4.55
C ASP A 109 -12.43 1.00 3.18
N ILE A 110 -11.55 0.01 3.13
CA ILE A 110 -10.96 -0.44 1.85
C ILE A 110 -12.07 -0.90 0.89
N LEU A 111 -12.98 -1.73 1.38
CA LEU A 111 -14.09 -2.22 0.55
C LEU A 111 -14.94 -1.08 -0.02
N SER A 112 -15.11 -0.01 0.74
CA SER A 112 -15.90 1.14 0.28
C SER A 112 -15.27 1.86 -0.91
N HIS A 113 -13.99 1.64 -1.16
CA HIS A 113 -13.27 2.23 -2.30
C HIS A 113 -13.13 1.28 -3.48
N LEU A 114 -13.68 0.08 -3.38
CA LEU A 114 -13.62 -0.93 -4.44
C LEU A 114 -14.94 -0.95 -5.21
N PRO A 115 -14.94 -1.52 -6.44
CA PRO A 115 -16.16 -1.59 -7.22
C PRO A 115 -17.29 -2.31 -6.49
N ALA A 116 -18.52 -1.90 -6.75
CA ALA A 116 -19.68 -2.55 -6.19
C ALA A 116 -19.68 -4.03 -6.58
N GLY A 117 -20.01 -4.90 -5.63
CA GLY A 117 -19.99 -6.33 -5.86
C GLY A 117 -18.68 -7.02 -5.50
N THR A 118 -17.65 -6.26 -5.12
CA THR A 118 -16.42 -6.87 -4.61
C THR A 118 -16.73 -7.65 -3.33
N LYS A 119 -16.29 -8.89 -3.28
CA LYS A 119 -16.58 -9.78 -2.16
C LYS A 119 -15.32 -10.19 -1.42
N TRP A 120 -15.44 -10.30 -0.11
CA TRP A 120 -14.40 -10.85 0.75
C TRP A 120 -14.74 -12.32 1.02
N ARG A 121 -14.00 -13.21 0.37
CA ARG A 121 -14.30 -14.65 0.36
C ARG A 121 -13.71 -15.44 1.51
N GLY A 122 -12.81 -14.85 2.27
CA GLY A 122 -12.13 -15.52 3.36
C GLY A 122 -12.74 -15.30 4.73
N ALA A 123 -13.82 -14.58 4.81
CA ALA A 123 -14.43 -14.26 6.08
C ALA A 123 -15.12 -15.48 6.71
#